data_e4f3cbf382bd472f63a4bfd2a622f635
#
_entry.id   e4f3cbf382bd472f63a4bfd2a622f635
#
_cell.length_a   1.000
_cell.length_b   1.000
_cell.length_c   1.000
_cell.angle_alpha   90.00
_cell.angle_beta   90.00
_cell.angle_gamma   90.00
#
_symmetry.space_group_name_H-M   'P 1'
#
loop_
_entity.id
_entity.type
_entity.pdbx_description
1 polymer ?
#
loop_
_entity_poly.entity_id
_entity_poly.type
_entity_poly.pdbx_seq_one_letter_code
_entity_poly.pdbx_strand_id
1 'polypeptide(L)'
;MNNLNLVKRENKTSHWAKKERRAGKVPGVLYGKGVSNLLFEIGELELSREISSTGEHGIINYSIEGEGHKALLREIQRDPVTHKIIHVDLEEIAGNDTIQSEVPIQFVGEEWISKRGAILQKEQELVRVSCKPDELPKSIKFDVSKGGLGSVFRYSDLEVGEEISILDDIKGVIASISNEKKLTSELGEEEKADN
;
A
#
# COMPACT_ATOMS: atom_id res chain seq x y z
N MET A 1 -3.78 20.92 -2.08
CA MET A 1 -4.27 19.60 -1.65
C MET A 1 -5.74 19.54 -2.02
N ASN A 2 -6.14 18.56 -2.81
CA ASN A 2 -7.54 18.42 -3.22
C ASN A 2 -8.31 17.79 -2.07
N ASN A 3 -9.43 18.39 -1.67
CA ASN A 3 -10.35 17.77 -0.73
C ASN A 3 -11.27 16.83 -1.52
N LEU A 4 -11.26 15.56 -1.18
CA LEU A 4 -12.19 14.58 -1.72
C LEU A 4 -13.59 14.81 -1.13
N ASN A 5 -14.60 14.89 -1.97
CA ASN A 5 -15.97 15.06 -1.50
C ASN A 5 -16.64 13.70 -1.30
N LEU A 6 -16.85 13.32 -0.03
CA LEU A 6 -17.54 12.08 0.32
C LEU A 6 -19.04 12.34 0.45
N VAL A 7 -19.84 11.57 -0.26
CA VAL A 7 -21.29 11.61 -0.18
C VAL A 7 -21.79 10.46 0.69
N LYS A 8 -22.50 10.79 1.76
CA LYS A 8 -23.06 9.78 2.67
C LYS A 8 -24.06 8.89 1.94
N ARG A 9 -24.00 7.61 2.23
CA ARG A 9 -24.83 6.58 1.61
C ARG A 9 -25.67 5.85 2.65
N GLU A 10 -26.99 5.81 2.43
CA GLU A 10 -27.91 5.10 3.31
C GLU A 10 -28.13 3.63 2.91
N ASN A 11 -28.01 3.34 1.62
CA ASN A 11 -28.31 2.00 1.08
C ASN A 11 -27.15 1.03 1.22
N LYS A 12 -27.46 -0.14 1.80
CA LYS A 12 -26.49 -1.20 2.14
C LYS A 12 -26.53 -2.40 1.21
N THR A 13 -27.33 -2.39 0.13
CA THR A 13 -27.50 -3.57 -0.72
C THR A 13 -26.42 -3.69 -1.78
N SER A 14 -26.02 -4.93 -2.09
CA SER A 14 -25.03 -5.23 -3.14
C SER A 14 -25.46 -4.74 -4.53
N HIS A 15 -26.76 -4.75 -4.80
CA HIS A 15 -27.32 -4.23 -6.05
C HIS A 15 -27.03 -2.74 -6.24
N TRP A 16 -27.16 -1.93 -5.19
CA TRP A 16 -26.84 -0.50 -5.20
C TRP A 16 -25.35 -0.26 -5.47
N ALA A 17 -24.46 -0.96 -4.76
CA ALA A 17 -23.03 -0.83 -4.97
C ALA A 17 -22.61 -1.13 -6.41
N LYS A 18 -23.26 -2.14 -7.05
CA LYS A 18 -23.02 -2.46 -8.46
C LYS A 18 -23.51 -1.35 -9.41
N LYS A 19 -24.63 -0.70 -9.08
CA LYS A 19 -25.16 0.45 -9.86
C LYS A 19 -24.23 1.66 -9.73
N GLU A 20 -23.76 1.99 -8.53
CA GLU A 20 -22.84 3.11 -8.28
C GLU A 20 -21.52 2.93 -9.04
N ARG A 21 -20.93 1.72 -8.99
CA ARG A 21 -19.69 1.44 -9.76
C ARG A 21 -19.88 1.63 -11.26
N ARG A 22 -21.06 1.28 -11.82
CA ARG A 22 -21.37 1.52 -13.23
C ARG A 22 -21.52 3.01 -13.55
N ALA A 23 -21.88 3.82 -12.57
CA ALA A 23 -21.98 5.27 -12.68
C ALA A 23 -20.63 5.99 -12.45
N GLY A 24 -19.52 5.24 -12.30
CA GLY A 24 -18.19 5.80 -12.03
C GLY A 24 -17.97 6.26 -10.60
N LYS A 25 -18.73 5.70 -9.65
CA LYS A 25 -18.56 5.95 -8.21
C LYS A 25 -18.01 4.72 -7.50
N VAL A 26 -17.20 4.95 -6.49
CA VAL A 26 -16.63 3.91 -5.63
C VAL A 26 -17.32 3.98 -4.27
N PRO A 27 -17.95 2.88 -3.81
CA PRO A 27 -18.45 2.78 -2.46
C PRO A 27 -17.30 2.57 -1.48
N GLY A 28 -17.43 3.13 -0.28
CA GLY A 28 -16.45 2.95 0.78
C GLY A 28 -17.08 2.97 2.17
N VAL A 29 -16.24 2.69 3.15
CA VAL A 29 -16.56 2.80 4.57
C VAL A 29 -15.54 3.71 5.25
N LEU A 30 -16.04 4.61 6.09
CA LEU A 30 -15.23 5.47 6.96
C LEU A 30 -15.48 5.03 8.40
N TYR A 31 -14.41 4.78 9.13
CA TYR A 31 -14.43 4.43 10.54
C TYR A 31 -13.26 5.09 11.26
N GLY A 32 -13.25 5.08 12.58
CA GLY A 32 -12.18 5.65 13.39
C GLY A 32 -12.60 6.08 14.77
N LYS A 33 -11.67 6.66 15.51
CA LYS A 33 -11.94 7.17 16.87
C LYS A 33 -12.85 8.38 16.79
N GLY A 34 -14.06 8.26 17.38
CA GLY A 34 -15.02 9.34 17.47
C GLY A 34 -16.03 9.43 16.33
N VAL A 35 -15.91 8.60 15.31
CA VAL A 35 -16.86 8.53 14.20
C VAL A 35 -17.57 7.18 14.20
N SER A 36 -18.90 7.22 14.13
CA SER A 36 -19.68 6.01 13.86
C SER A 36 -19.42 5.56 12.43
N ASN A 37 -19.27 4.24 12.21
CA ASN A 37 -19.07 3.67 10.89
C ASN A 37 -20.02 4.28 9.85
N LEU A 38 -19.46 4.98 8.88
CA LEU A 38 -20.21 5.72 7.89
C LEU A 38 -19.98 5.09 6.50
N LEU A 39 -21.07 4.79 5.82
CA LEU A 39 -21.01 4.38 4.42
C LEU A 39 -21.02 5.62 3.52
N PHE A 40 -20.09 5.66 2.56
CA PHE A 40 -20.00 6.77 1.61
C PHE A 40 -19.82 6.28 0.18
N GLU A 41 -19.94 7.20 -0.75
CA GLU A 41 -19.56 7.05 -2.15
C GLU A 41 -18.68 8.21 -2.58
N ILE A 42 -17.77 7.97 -3.52
CA ILE A 42 -16.84 8.95 -4.06
C ILE A 42 -16.65 8.74 -5.56
N GLY A 43 -16.35 9.78 -6.31
CA GLY A 43 -16.01 9.69 -7.73
C GLY A 43 -14.72 8.88 -7.96
N GLU A 44 -14.77 7.87 -8.86
CA GLU A 44 -13.62 6.99 -9.17
C GLU A 44 -12.41 7.80 -9.66
N LEU A 45 -12.63 8.80 -10.51
CA LEU A 45 -11.55 9.63 -11.07
C LEU A 45 -10.87 10.51 -10.01
N GLU A 46 -11.65 11.07 -9.08
CA GLU A 46 -11.13 11.90 -7.99
C GLU A 46 -10.29 11.05 -7.04
N LEU A 47 -10.82 9.89 -6.65
CA LEU A 47 -10.12 8.94 -5.80
C LEU A 47 -8.83 8.43 -6.44
N SER A 48 -8.87 8.05 -7.73
CA SER A 48 -7.69 7.56 -8.44
C SER A 48 -6.58 8.61 -8.55
N ARG A 49 -6.93 9.88 -8.75
CA ARG A 49 -5.94 10.99 -8.76
C ARG A 49 -5.29 11.17 -7.39
N GLU A 50 -6.08 11.11 -6.33
CA GLU A 50 -5.56 11.27 -4.98
C GLU A 50 -4.64 10.10 -4.59
N ILE A 51 -5.05 8.86 -4.87
CA ILE A 51 -4.21 7.67 -4.67
C ILE A 51 -2.88 7.78 -5.44
N SER A 52 -2.92 8.26 -6.69
CA SER A 52 -1.70 8.46 -7.49
C SER A 52 -0.75 9.51 -6.88
N SER A 53 -1.28 10.47 -6.14
CA SER A 53 -0.50 11.54 -5.52
C SER A 53 0.02 11.18 -4.13
N THR A 54 -0.77 10.46 -3.32
CA THR A 54 -0.47 10.14 -1.92
C THR A 54 0.04 8.72 -1.70
N GLY A 55 -0.24 7.81 -2.64
CA GLY A 55 0.01 6.37 -2.49
C GLY A 55 -1.23 5.63 -1.98
N GLU A 56 -1.18 4.29 -2.04
CA GLU A 56 -2.31 3.41 -1.66
C GLU A 56 -2.56 3.34 -0.16
N HIS A 57 -1.58 3.71 0.66
CA HIS A 57 -1.65 3.73 2.12
C HIS A 57 -1.38 5.13 2.69
N GLY A 58 -1.62 6.16 1.89
CA GLY A 58 -1.37 7.56 2.23
C GLY A 58 -2.52 8.20 3.00
N ILE A 59 -2.27 9.44 3.46
CA ILE A 59 -3.26 10.27 4.13
C ILE A 59 -3.95 11.16 3.11
N ILE A 60 -5.27 11.17 3.14
CA ILE A 60 -6.11 11.98 2.28
C ILE A 60 -6.89 13.01 3.10
N ASN A 61 -7.12 14.17 2.48
CA ASN A 61 -8.06 15.15 3.01
C ASN A 61 -9.42 14.93 2.37
N TYR A 62 -10.48 14.89 3.16
CA TYR A 62 -11.83 14.74 2.66
C TYR A 62 -12.78 15.73 3.29
N SER A 63 -13.89 15.95 2.65
CA SER A 63 -15.02 16.72 3.20
C SER A 63 -16.28 15.90 3.14
N ILE A 64 -17.06 15.99 4.19
CA ILE A 64 -18.40 15.43 4.30
C ILE A 64 -19.33 16.47 4.89
N GLU A 65 -20.49 16.69 4.29
CA GLU A 65 -21.45 17.70 4.71
C GLU A 65 -20.84 19.12 4.87
N GLY A 66 -19.71 19.39 4.21
CA GLY A 66 -19.00 20.69 4.22
C GLY A 66 -17.91 20.81 5.28
N GLU A 67 -17.75 19.83 6.15
CA GLU A 67 -16.66 19.77 7.14
C GLU A 67 -15.45 19.02 6.58
N GLY A 68 -14.24 19.56 6.83
CA GLY A 68 -12.99 19.01 6.35
C GLY A 68 -12.30 18.15 7.40
N HIS A 69 -11.88 16.95 7.00
CA HIS A 69 -11.26 15.95 7.85
C HIS A 69 -10.05 15.30 7.16
N LYS A 70 -9.27 14.52 7.93
CA LYS A 70 -8.18 13.69 7.40
C LYS A 70 -8.47 12.21 7.66
N ALA A 71 -8.16 11.36 6.69
CA ALA A 71 -8.25 9.92 6.85
C ALA A 71 -7.04 9.21 6.24
N LEU A 72 -6.70 8.06 6.81
CA LEU A 72 -5.74 7.12 6.27
C LEU A 72 -6.44 6.17 5.29
N LEU A 73 -5.87 5.97 4.11
CA LEU A 73 -6.27 4.90 3.20
C LEU A 73 -5.82 3.56 3.81
N ARG A 74 -6.77 2.74 4.23
CA ARG A 74 -6.50 1.44 4.85
C ARG A 74 -6.46 0.32 3.85
N GLU A 75 -7.44 0.29 2.97
CA GLU A 75 -7.55 -0.76 1.98
C GLU A 75 -8.17 -0.20 0.70
N ILE A 76 -7.64 -0.62 -0.43
CA ILE A 76 -8.16 -0.33 -1.76
C ILE A 76 -8.39 -1.67 -2.46
N GLN A 77 -9.64 -2.04 -2.62
CA GLN A 77 -10.00 -3.25 -3.36
C GLN A 77 -10.12 -2.94 -4.85
N ARG A 78 -9.44 -3.72 -5.67
CA ARG A 78 -9.49 -3.60 -7.12
C ARG A 78 -10.10 -4.85 -7.77
N ASP A 79 -10.79 -4.66 -8.84
CA ASP A 79 -11.23 -5.76 -9.70
C ASP A 79 -10.00 -6.39 -10.38
N PRO A 80 -9.79 -7.71 -10.28
CA PRO A 80 -8.57 -8.38 -10.76
C PRO A 80 -8.42 -8.35 -12.29
N VAL A 81 -9.50 -8.14 -13.03
CA VAL A 81 -9.49 -8.14 -14.50
C VAL A 81 -9.42 -6.71 -15.05
N THR A 82 -10.24 -5.81 -14.51
CA THR A 82 -10.35 -4.44 -15.04
C THR A 82 -9.46 -3.45 -14.31
N HIS A 83 -8.86 -3.84 -13.17
CA HIS A 83 -8.07 -3.01 -12.25
C HIS A 83 -8.79 -1.77 -11.70
N LYS A 84 -10.12 -1.69 -11.92
CA LYS A 84 -10.94 -0.62 -11.36
C LYS A 84 -11.08 -0.75 -9.86
N ILE A 85 -11.13 0.38 -9.17
CA ILE A 85 -11.36 0.40 -7.73
C ILE A 85 -12.82 0.01 -7.47
N ILE A 86 -13.04 -1.03 -6.66
CA ILE A 86 -14.37 -1.53 -6.33
C ILE A 86 -14.81 -1.20 -4.91
N HIS A 87 -13.87 -0.94 -4.00
CA HIS A 87 -14.13 -0.52 -2.62
C HIS A 87 -12.93 0.23 -2.06
N VAL A 88 -13.18 1.10 -1.10
CA VAL A 88 -12.14 1.79 -0.33
C VAL A 88 -12.52 1.87 1.13
N ASP A 89 -11.54 1.58 2.00
CA ASP A 89 -11.64 1.70 3.44
C ASP A 89 -10.82 2.89 3.92
N LEU A 90 -11.47 3.79 4.66
CA LEU A 90 -10.87 4.98 5.23
C LEU A 90 -10.94 4.92 6.74
N GLU A 91 -9.82 5.18 7.40
CA GLU A 91 -9.75 5.36 8.84
C GLU A 91 -9.55 6.83 9.17
N GLU A 92 -10.52 7.45 9.86
CA GLU A 92 -10.40 8.84 10.28
C GLU A 92 -9.28 9.02 11.30
N ILE A 93 -8.47 10.05 11.06
CA ILE A 93 -7.37 10.41 11.93
C ILE A 93 -7.82 11.54 12.85
N ALA A 94 -7.82 11.30 14.15
CA ALA A 94 -8.13 12.30 15.15
C ALA A 94 -6.84 12.95 15.68
N GLY A 95 -6.62 14.22 15.32
CA GLY A 95 -5.53 15.04 15.88
C GLY A 95 -4.12 14.51 15.56
N ASN A 96 -3.27 14.43 16.60
CA ASN A 96 -1.86 13.98 16.52
C ASN A 96 -1.67 12.53 16.97
N ASP A 97 -2.70 11.70 16.88
CA ASP A 97 -2.59 10.29 17.26
C ASP A 97 -1.57 9.57 16.37
N THR A 98 -0.78 8.70 16.98
CA THR A 98 0.11 7.81 16.23
C THR A 98 -0.72 6.86 15.36
N ILE A 99 -0.41 6.81 14.10
CA ILE A 99 -1.05 5.92 13.13
C ILE A 99 -0.13 4.75 12.78
N GLN A 100 -0.73 3.64 12.39
CA GLN A 100 -0.04 2.51 11.82
C GLN A 100 -0.42 2.43 10.35
N SER A 101 0.57 2.30 9.46
CA SER A 101 0.34 2.18 8.03
C SER A 101 1.34 1.26 7.37
N GLU A 102 1.02 0.78 6.19
CA GLU A 102 1.91 0.04 5.32
C GLU A 102 2.57 1.01 4.34
N VAL A 103 3.89 0.96 4.23
CA VAL A 103 4.67 1.84 3.36
C VAL A 103 5.42 0.98 2.35
N PRO A 104 5.32 1.29 1.04
CA PRO A 104 6.03 0.55 0.02
C PRO A 104 7.54 0.77 0.10
N ILE A 105 8.29 -0.33 -0.09
CA ILE A 105 9.75 -0.31 -0.19
C ILE A 105 10.12 -0.12 -1.65
N GLN A 106 10.83 0.96 -1.96
CA GLN A 106 11.35 1.24 -3.28
C GLN A 106 12.80 0.79 -3.38
N PHE A 107 13.04 -0.34 -4.02
CA PHE A 107 14.38 -0.86 -4.25
C PHE A 107 15.10 0.00 -5.31
N VAL A 108 16.28 0.52 -4.94
CA VAL A 108 17.13 1.32 -5.81
C VAL A 108 18.38 0.53 -6.15
N GLY A 109 18.80 0.55 -7.44
CA GLY A 109 20.01 -0.15 -7.87
C GLY A 109 19.79 -1.58 -8.39
N GLU A 110 18.56 -2.00 -8.65
CA GLU A 110 18.24 -3.31 -9.25
C GLU A 110 18.93 -3.52 -10.60
N GLU A 111 19.13 -2.47 -11.40
CA GLU A 111 19.81 -2.54 -12.68
C GLU A 111 21.27 -3.01 -12.56
N TRP A 112 21.95 -2.70 -11.45
CA TRP A 112 23.32 -3.15 -11.19
C TRP A 112 23.37 -4.64 -10.90
N ILE A 113 22.37 -5.17 -10.22
CA ILE A 113 22.22 -6.58 -9.91
C ILE A 113 22.01 -7.37 -11.20
N SER A 114 21.06 -6.93 -12.03
CA SER A 114 20.75 -7.55 -13.33
C SER A 114 21.94 -7.56 -14.28
N LYS A 115 22.73 -6.48 -14.34
CA LYS A 115 23.96 -6.41 -15.16
C LYS A 115 25.04 -7.42 -14.76
N ARG A 116 25.00 -7.92 -13.52
CA ARG A 116 25.93 -8.94 -12.99
C ARG A 116 25.40 -10.37 -13.16
N GLY A 117 24.26 -10.55 -13.85
CA GLY A 117 23.63 -11.87 -14.06
C GLY A 117 22.99 -12.42 -12.79
N ALA A 118 22.57 -11.54 -11.89
CA ALA A 118 21.87 -11.89 -10.67
C ALA A 118 20.44 -11.31 -10.68
N ILE A 119 19.57 -11.90 -9.88
CA ILE A 119 18.15 -11.48 -9.73
C ILE A 119 17.92 -11.09 -8.29
N LEU A 120 17.21 -9.98 -8.09
CA LEU A 120 16.67 -9.58 -6.79
C LEU A 120 15.34 -10.30 -6.57
N GLN A 121 15.29 -11.20 -5.62
CA GLN A 121 14.07 -11.82 -5.14
C GLN A 121 13.50 -10.95 -4.04
N LYS A 122 12.32 -10.37 -4.26
CA LYS A 122 11.59 -9.54 -3.30
C LYS A 122 10.61 -10.42 -2.54
N GLU A 123 10.86 -10.61 -1.24
CA GLU A 123 9.97 -11.37 -0.35
C GLU A 123 8.86 -10.46 0.19
N GLN A 124 9.22 -9.20 0.44
CA GLN A 124 8.28 -8.20 0.95
C GLN A 124 8.47 -6.87 0.20
N GLU A 125 7.36 -6.29 -0.21
CA GLU A 125 7.35 -4.98 -0.88
C GLU A 125 6.76 -3.86 -0.01
N LEU A 126 6.19 -4.23 1.14
CA LEU A 126 5.58 -3.32 2.11
C LEU A 126 6.24 -3.51 3.47
N VAL A 127 6.30 -2.44 4.24
CA VAL A 127 6.72 -2.46 5.65
C VAL A 127 5.68 -1.76 6.50
N ARG A 128 5.31 -2.38 7.61
CA ARG A 128 4.40 -1.78 8.58
C ARG A 128 5.17 -0.84 9.49
N VAL A 129 4.71 0.41 9.52
CA VAL A 129 5.31 1.47 10.31
C VAL A 129 4.29 2.10 11.25
N SER A 130 4.80 2.67 12.33
CA SER A 130 4.05 3.50 13.27
C SER A 130 4.72 4.87 13.33
N CYS A 131 3.96 5.93 13.03
CA CYS A 131 4.46 7.31 13.03
C CYS A 131 3.31 8.29 13.25
N LYS A 132 3.63 9.58 13.35
CA LYS A 132 2.62 10.63 13.30
C LYS A 132 2.13 10.82 11.86
N PRO A 133 0.88 11.33 11.67
CA PRO A 133 0.31 11.52 10.34
C PRO A 133 1.17 12.37 9.41
N ASP A 134 1.76 13.43 9.93
CA ASP A 134 2.55 14.36 9.13
C ASP A 134 3.93 13.81 8.73
N GLU A 135 4.36 12.69 9.33
CA GLU A 135 5.67 12.04 9.12
C GLU A 135 5.58 10.77 8.27
N LEU A 136 4.37 10.39 7.85
CA LEU A 136 4.18 9.20 7.02
C LEU A 136 4.85 9.36 5.66
N PRO A 137 5.90 8.58 5.32
CA PRO A 137 6.56 8.66 4.02
C PRO A 137 5.72 7.96 2.95
N LYS A 138 5.79 8.44 1.71
CA LYS A 138 5.14 7.78 0.56
C LYS A 138 5.81 6.46 0.17
N SER A 139 7.10 6.34 0.40
CA SER A 139 7.91 5.15 0.16
C SER A 139 9.19 5.21 0.95
N ILE A 140 9.74 4.05 1.31
CA ILE A 140 11.06 3.93 1.90
C ILE A 140 12.02 3.44 0.81
N LYS A 141 13.06 4.23 0.50
CA LYS A 141 14.07 3.84 -0.48
C LYS A 141 15.08 2.90 0.16
N PHE A 142 15.35 1.80 -0.53
CA PHE A 142 16.33 0.82 -0.10
C PHE A 142 17.35 0.54 -1.21
N ASP A 143 18.61 0.86 -0.95
CA ASP A 143 19.70 0.70 -1.94
C ASP A 143 20.27 -0.73 -1.89
N VAL A 144 20.00 -1.50 -2.93
CA VAL A 144 20.49 -2.88 -3.11
C VAL A 144 21.76 -2.97 -3.97
N SER A 145 22.27 -1.85 -4.49
CA SER A 145 23.42 -1.82 -5.42
C SER A 145 24.70 -2.38 -4.82
N LYS A 146 24.86 -2.30 -3.51
CA LYS A 146 26.02 -2.79 -2.76
C LYS A 146 25.99 -4.30 -2.48
N GLY A 147 24.85 -4.94 -2.75
CA GLY A 147 24.67 -6.38 -2.52
C GLY A 147 25.43 -7.23 -3.56
N GLY A 148 25.92 -8.37 -3.12
CA GLY A 148 26.50 -9.41 -3.97
C GLY A 148 25.60 -10.65 -4.03
N LEU A 149 26.01 -11.64 -4.82
CA LEU A 149 25.35 -12.94 -4.87
C LEU A 149 25.28 -13.58 -3.47
N GLY A 150 24.08 -14.00 -3.07
CA GLY A 150 23.82 -14.57 -1.75
C GLY A 150 23.55 -13.54 -0.64
N SER A 151 23.56 -12.24 -0.95
CA SER A 151 23.17 -11.22 0.02
C SER A 151 21.70 -11.35 0.38
N VAL A 152 21.41 -11.20 1.68
CA VAL A 152 20.07 -11.20 2.25
C VAL A 152 19.86 -9.88 2.95
N PHE A 153 18.81 -9.16 2.58
CA PHE A 153 18.42 -7.88 3.15
C PHE A 153 17.26 -8.06 4.12
N ARG A 154 17.33 -7.38 5.25
CA ARG A 154 16.38 -7.50 6.36
C ARG A 154 15.77 -6.15 6.69
N TYR A 155 14.69 -6.15 7.49
CA TYR A 155 14.10 -4.91 7.99
C TYR A 155 15.08 -4.09 8.83
N SER A 156 16.07 -4.73 9.52
CA SER A 156 17.15 -4.03 10.23
C SER A 156 18.04 -3.14 9.36
N ASP A 157 18.03 -3.39 8.06
CA ASP A 157 18.90 -2.68 7.09
C ASP A 157 18.20 -1.47 6.46
N LEU A 158 16.89 -1.26 6.80
CA LEU A 158 16.13 -0.10 6.34
C LEU A 158 16.54 1.15 7.12
N GLU A 159 16.86 2.20 6.38
CA GLU A 159 17.09 3.53 6.95
C GLU A 159 15.75 4.28 7.01
N VAL A 160 15.23 4.46 8.22
CA VAL A 160 14.00 5.22 8.49
C VAL A 160 14.30 6.41 9.39
N GLY A 161 13.43 7.44 9.34
CA GLY A 161 13.55 8.60 10.23
C GLY A 161 13.37 8.21 11.71
N GLU A 162 13.95 8.98 12.62
CA GLU A 162 13.87 8.71 14.07
C GLU A 162 12.44 8.66 14.62
N GLU A 163 11.51 9.30 13.93
CA GLU A 163 10.09 9.41 14.32
C GLU A 163 9.21 8.27 13.74
N ILE A 164 9.83 7.37 12.97
CA ILE A 164 9.16 6.22 12.34
C ILE A 164 9.63 4.94 13.03
N SER A 165 8.69 4.19 13.59
CA SER A 165 8.97 2.88 14.21
C SER A 165 8.50 1.76 13.28
N ILE A 166 9.38 0.81 12.96
CA ILE A 166 9.04 -0.39 12.21
C ILE A 166 8.32 -1.37 13.14
N LEU A 167 7.18 -1.88 12.74
CA LEU A 167 6.37 -2.83 13.50
C LEU A 167 6.62 -4.29 13.10
N ASP A 168 7.22 -4.51 11.94
CA ASP A 168 7.57 -5.85 11.48
C ASP A 168 8.80 -6.40 12.21
N ASP A 169 8.97 -7.73 12.17
CA ASP A 169 10.13 -8.38 12.77
C ASP A 169 11.42 -7.88 12.10
N ILE A 170 12.26 -7.21 12.86
CA ILE A 170 13.53 -6.64 12.41
C ILE A 170 14.44 -7.67 11.73
N LYS A 171 14.33 -8.96 12.11
CA LYS A 171 15.08 -10.07 11.50
C LYS A 171 14.44 -10.63 10.24
N GLY A 172 13.21 -10.21 9.92
CA GLY A 172 12.49 -10.62 8.72
C GLY A 172 13.26 -10.27 7.44
N VAL A 173 13.20 -11.15 6.46
CA VAL A 173 13.85 -10.95 5.15
C VAL A 173 12.94 -10.10 4.28
N ILE A 174 13.50 -9.05 3.68
CA ILE A 174 12.81 -8.19 2.72
C ILE A 174 13.12 -8.65 1.30
N ALA A 175 14.39 -8.91 1.02
CA ALA A 175 14.84 -9.33 -0.30
C ALA A 175 16.13 -10.15 -0.21
N SER A 176 16.40 -10.92 -1.26
CA SER A 176 17.66 -11.66 -1.42
C SER A 176 18.17 -11.58 -2.86
N ILE A 177 19.50 -11.67 -3.03
CA ILE A 177 20.13 -11.69 -4.35
C ILE A 177 20.53 -13.13 -4.68
N SER A 178 19.93 -13.69 -5.73
CA SER A 178 20.20 -15.03 -6.21
C SER A 178 20.78 -15.04 -7.61
N ASN A 179 21.36 -16.19 -8.02
CA ASN A 179 21.84 -16.38 -9.37
C ASN A 179 20.67 -16.82 -10.27
N GLU A 180 20.53 -16.21 -11.45
CA GLU A 180 19.52 -16.56 -12.45
C GLU A 180 19.49 -18.06 -12.79
N LYS A 181 20.67 -18.72 -12.84
CA LYS A 181 20.79 -20.15 -13.14
C LYS A 181 20.24 -21.08 -12.04
N LYS A 182 20.17 -20.64 -10.78
CA LYS A 182 19.65 -21.45 -9.68
C LYS A 182 18.12 -21.52 -9.68
N LEU A 183 17.46 -20.43 -10.01
CA LEU A 183 16.00 -20.36 -10.10
C LEU A 183 15.45 -21.29 -11.19
N THR A 184 16.10 -21.35 -12.35
CA THR A 184 15.67 -22.19 -13.47
C THR A 184 15.85 -23.69 -13.18
N SER A 185 16.79 -24.06 -12.30
CA SER A 185 16.97 -25.45 -11.89
C SER A 185 15.95 -25.91 -10.85
N GLU A 186 15.56 -25.05 -9.90
CA GLU A 186 14.54 -25.36 -8.89
C GLU A 186 13.14 -25.48 -9.49
N LEU A 187 12.76 -24.59 -10.41
CA LEU A 187 11.48 -24.66 -11.14
C LEU A 187 11.41 -25.86 -12.10
N GLY A 188 12.55 -26.30 -12.65
CA GLY A 188 12.64 -27.47 -13.52
C GLY A 188 12.63 -28.82 -12.79
N GLU A 189 12.88 -28.84 -11.49
CA GLU A 189 12.78 -30.04 -10.64
C GLU A 189 11.37 -30.25 -10.08
N GLU A 190 10.62 -29.15 -9.79
CA GLU A 190 9.22 -29.26 -9.36
C GLU A 190 8.30 -29.77 -10.49
N GLU A 191 8.52 -29.35 -11.75
CA GLU A 191 7.73 -29.90 -12.89
C GLU A 191 8.01 -31.38 -13.20
N LYS A 192 9.11 -31.95 -12.72
CA LYS A 192 9.42 -33.37 -12.91
C LYS A 192 8.95 -34.27 -11.78
N ALA A 193 8.54 -33.72 -10.65
CA ALA A 193 8.04 -34.48 -9.51
C ALA A 193 6.52 -34.72 -9.57
N ASP A 194 5.81 -34.00 -10.46
CA ASP A 194 4.35 -34.10 -10.62
C ASP A 194 3.92 -34.86 -11.89
N ASN A 195 4.82 -35.65 -12.51
CA ASN A 195 4.50 -36.46 -13.69
C ASN A 195 4.74 -37.97 -13.46
#